data_42ab324284b5aa8c58271447a0380161
#
_entry.id   42ab324284b5aa8c58271447a0380161
#
_cell.length_a   1.000
_cell.length_b   1.000
_cell.length_c   1.000
_cell.angle_alpha   90.00
_cell.angle_beta   90.00
_cell.angle_gamma   90.00
#
_symmetry.space_group_name_H-M   'P 1'
#
loop_
_entity.id
_entity.type
_entity.pdbx_description
1 polymer ?
#
loop_
_entity_poly.entity_id
_entity_poly.type
_entity_poly.pdbx_seq_one_letter_code
_entity_poly.pdbx_strand_id
1 'polypeptide(L)'
;MSNETHHTTPESDAKLLRATRRTALRGAGLAGLLAMGVGSVTASQTPSEANTQGAENETSADDETVPVTWENFPRSEIHLIMENIVEQGGFGELHHFRTVVEPDVRFLALPNRDTFYSSGVFDLTEPVTVTKPDVGDRHQSMVVLDEDAYVKETHHDPGEYTLTQDEIGTRYTWVMIRTFVDPTDPDDVETVHGLQDELAVSQDSAGTFEVPNWDRQAHDELFAALVTLMKTMDDFGGGIGDVDEVDPVEYLLVSVTPSGVPQPDTIYMPEVPDQNDGDTPHTLTVDDVPVDGFWSVTVYNRDGFLEANEYDAYSFNNVTAEPDDDGSITIHFGGDPDQPNYLYTPEDWFYLVRLYGPREEILDGSYQFPEAEPLE
;
A
#
# COMPACT_ATOMS: atom_id res chain seq x y z
N MET A 1 -43.08 23.49 -28.69
CA MET A 1 -43.23 22.65 -27.47
C MET A 1 -42.38 21.42 -27.67
N SER A 2 -41.11 21.50 -27.30
CA SER A 2 -40.11 20.43 -27.46
C SER A 2 -39.91 19.81 -26.07
N ASN A 3 -40.22 18.50 -26.01
CA ASN A 3 -40.01 17.69 -24.82
C ASN A 3 -38.56 17.22 -24.83
N GLU A 4 -37.70 17.74 -23.96
CA GLU A 4 -36.37 17.19 -23.68
C GLU A 4 -36.54 16.12 -22.59
N THR A 5 -36.36 14.88 -22.97
CA THR A 5 -36.18 13.77 -22.04
C THR A 5 -34.72 13.67 -21.65
N HIS A 6 -34.41 13.98 -20.40
CA HIS A 6 -33.13 13.68 -19.79
C HIS A 6 -32.96 12.16 -19.68
N HIS A 7 -32.00 11.62 -20.43
CA HIS A 7 -31.44 10.28 -20.20
C HIS A 7 -30.42 10.39 -19.08
N THR A 8 -30.74 9.88 -17.93
CA THR A 8 -29.75 9.57 -16.88
C THR A 8 -29.05 8.28 -17.25
N THR A 9 -27.74 8.28 -17.20
CA THR A 9 -26.88 7.11 -17.47
C THR A 9 -27.00 6.06 -16.35
N PRO A 10 -26.91 4.76 -16.65
CA PRO A 10 -27.06 3.68 -15.64
C PRO A 10 -26.01 3.68 -14.53
N GLU A 11 -24.87 4.33 -14.74
CA GLU A 11 -23.73 4.39 -13.82
C GLU A 11 -24.01 5.16 -12.52
N SER A 12 -24.83 6.23 -12.58
CA SER A 12 -25.16 7.03 -11.40
C SER A 12 -26.09 6.28 -10.43
N ASP A 13 -26.94 5.39 -10.96
CA ASP A 13 -27.91 4.64 -10.16
C ASP A 13 -27.28 3.45 -9.43
N ALA A 14 -26.22 2.86 -9.99
CA ALA A 14 -25.47 1.76 -9.36
C ALA A 14 -24.63 2.25 -8.17
N LYS A 15 -23.99 3.42 -8.30
CA LYS A 15 -23.24 4.06 -7.17
C LYS A 15 -24.19 4.46 -6.04
N LEU A 16 -25.37 4.99 -6.34
CA LEU A 16 -26.37 5.36 -5.32
C LEU A 16 -26.96 4.15 -4.57
N LEU A 17 -27.10 3.00 -5.23
CA LEU A 17 -27.64 1.77 -4.63
C LEU A 17 -26.60 1.09 -3.71
N ARG A 18 -25.30 1.18 -4.02
CA ARG A 18 -24.22 0.68 -3.15
C ARG A 18 -24.10 1.52 -1.87
N ALA A 19 -24.14 2.86 -1.98
CA ALA A 19 -24.09 3.75 -0.82
C ALA A 19 -25.27 3.53 0.15
N THR A 20 -26.46 3.14 -0.33
CA THR A 20 -27.65 2.93 0.52
C THR A 20 -27.62 1.60 1.28
N ARG A 21 -26.91 0.56 0.81
CA ARG A 21 -26.81 -0.72 1.53
C ARG A 21 -25.82 -0.66 2.69
N ARG A 22 -24.64 -0.06 2.52
CA ARG A 22 -23.64 0.09 3.61
C ARG A 22 -24.09 1.09 4.70
N THR A 23 -24.87 2.12 4.38
CA THR A 23 -25.36 3.10 5.38
C THR A 23 -26.43 2.52 6.32
N ALA A 24 -27.13 1.47 5.95
CA ALA A 24 -28.19 0.87 6.78
C ALA A 24 -27.66 -0.07 7.88
N LEU A 25 -26.42 -0.61 7.75
CA LEU A 25 -25.84 -1.57 8.70
C LEU A 25 -24.90 -0.93 9.76
N ARG A 26 -24.44 0.31 9.55
CA ARG A 26 -23.48 0.97 10.45
C ARG A 26 -24.07 1.83 11.57
N GLY A 27 -25.37 1.75 11.81
CA GLY A 27 -26.09 2.57 12.82
C GLY A 27 -26.07 2.08 14.26
N ALA A 28 -25.36 0.99 14.62
CA ALA A 28 -25.50 0.34 15.92
C ALA A 28 -24.24 0.19 16.80
N GLY A 29 -23.18 0.94 16.56
CA GLY A 29 -21.91 0.70 17.26
C GLY A 29 -21.08 1.91 17.69
N LEU A 30 -21.71 3.01 18.15
CA LEU A 30 -20.97 4.15 18.73
C LEU A 30 -21.65 4.69 19.97
N ALA A 31 -21.54 3.96 21.09
CA ALA A 31 -21.82 4.49 22.41
C ALA A 31 -20.95 3.77 23.46
N GLY A 32 -19.87 4.41 23.87
CA GLY A 32 -19.16 4.02 25.10
C GLY A 32 -17.67 4.12 24.98
N LEU A 33 -17.12 5.27 25.38
CA LEU A 33 -15.90 5.35 26.21
C LEU A 33 -15.45 6.81 26.30
N LEU A 34 -16.08 7.51 27.23
CA LEU A 34 -15.54 8.73 27.84
C LEU A 34 -15.61 8.52 29.34
N ALA A 35 -14.52 8.20 29.99
CA ALA A 35 -14.16 8.63 31.34
C ALA A 35 -13.01 7.78 31.92
N MET A 36 -11.97 8.46 32.31
CA MET A 36 -11.03 8.26 33.43
C MET A 36 -9.63 8.64 32.98
N GLY A 37 -8.87 9.53 33.59
CA GLY A 37 -8.90 10.06 34.93
C GLY A 37 -7.57 10.75 35.12
N VAL A 38 -7.63 12.05 35.42
CA VAL A 38 -6.45 12.87 35.73
C VAL A 38 -5.89 12.43 37.09
N GLY A 39 -4.64 11.99 37.09
CA GLY A 39 -3.86 11.71 38.30
C GLY A 39 -2.63 12.60 38.35
N SER A 40 -2.73 13.72 39.08
CA SER A 40 -1.63 14.61 39.40
C SER A 40 -0.69 13.95 40.43
N VAL A 41 0.60 13.86 40.12
CA VAL A 41 1.66 13.62 41.11
C VAL A 41 2.59 14.82 41.11
N THR A 42 2.48 15.63 42.16
CA THR A 42 3.43 16.68 42.54
C THR A 42 4.65 16.06 43.23
N ALA A 43 5.82 16.29 42.70
CA ALA A 43 7.06 16.14 43.47
C ALA A 43 7.88 17.42 43.37
N SER A 44 7.97 18.12 44.51
CA SER A 44 8.83 19.26 44.76
C SER A 44 10.27 18.85 44.88
N GLN A 45 11.18 19.49 44.15
CA GLN A 45 12.59 19.61 44.57
C GLN A 45 13.12 21.03 44.33
N THR A 46 13.75 21.56 45.35
CA THR A 46 14.38 22.86 45.48
C THR A 46 15.66 22.98 44.65
N PRO A 47 16.08 24.22 44.27
CA PRO A 47 17.19 24.45 43.34
C PRO A 47 18.53 24.46 44.05
N SER A 48 19.55 23.93 43.36
CA SER A 48 20.95 24.13 43.67
C SER A 48 21.58 24.98 42.56
N GLU A 49 22.06 26.14 42.95
CA GLU A 49 22.86 27.03 42.11
C GLU A 49 24.25 26.42 41.85
N ALA A 50 24.67 26.39 40.57
CA ALA A 50 26.07 26.60 40.20
C ALA A 50 26.25 26.78 38.68
N ASN A 51 26.67 27.98 38.38
CA ASN A 51 27.69 28.36 37.39
C ASN A 51 27.36 28.35 35.90
N THR A 52 27.10 29.58 35.46
CA THR A 52 27.15 30.13 34.10
C THR A 52 28.53 29.94 33.45
N GLN A 53 28.60 29.25 32.31
CA GLN A 53 29.49 29.64 31.22
C GLN A 53 28.78 29.31 29.91
N GLY A 54 28.49 30.36 29.13
CA GLY A 54 27.84 30.24 27.85
C GLY A 54 28.68 29.44 26.85
N ALA A 55 28.04 28.45 26.28
CA ALA A 55 28.28 28.02 24.91
C ALA A 55 26.96 28.30 24.21
N GLU A 56 26.90 29.35 23.45
CA GLU A 56 25.88 29.52 22.40
C GLU A 56 26.10 28.34 21.46
N ASN A 57 25.30 27.31 21.63
CA ASN A 57 25.12 26.29 20.61
C ASN A 57 24.38 27.01 19.48
N GLU A 58 25.08 27.36 18.41
CA GLU A 58 24.47 27.61 17.12
C GLU A 58 23.80 26.31 16.73
N THR A 59 22.49 26.18 17.00
CA THR A 59 21.64 25.23 16.35
C THR A 59 21.72 25.56 14.86
N SER A 60 22.34 24.69 14.09
CA SER A 60 22.31 24.78 12.63
C SER A 60 20.86 24.78 12.16
N ALA A 61 20.55 25.53 11.12
CA ALA A 61 19.19 25.62 10.55
C ALA A 61 18.64 24.27 10.05
N ASP A 62 19.45 23.21 10.08
CA ASP A 62 19.14 21.84 9.60
C ASP A 62 18.51 20.95 10.70
N ASP A 63 18.32 21.44 11.93
CA ASP A 63 17.77 20.66 13.06
C ASP A 63 16.31 21.03 13.42
N GLU A 64 15.65 21.92 12.65
CA GLU A 64 14.28 22.31 12.92
C GLU A 64 13.30 21.23 12.44
N THR A 65 12.55 20.63 13.38
CA THR A 65 11.51 19.64 13.08
C THR A 65 10.35 20.30 12.36
N VAL A 66 9.97 19.76 11.19
CA VAL A 66 8.83 20.25 10.38
C VAL A 66 7.54 19.56 10.84
N PRO A 67 6.52 20.33 11.28
CA PRO A 67 5.25 19.76 11.68
C PRO A 67 4.55 19.04 10.53
N VAL A 68 4.01 17.84 10.80
CA VAL A 68 3.18 17.11 9.84
C VAL A 68 1.71 17.44 10.06
N THR A 69 1.02 17.76 8.97
CA THR A 69 -0.41 18.07 8.90
C THR A 69 -1.05 17.25 7.78
N TRP A 70 -2.39 17.22 7.72
CA TRP A 70 -3.07 16.53 6.62
C TRP A 70 -2.72 17.10 5.22
N GLU A 71 -2.28 18.36 5.14
CA GLU A 71 -1.92 19.02 3.87
C GLU A 71 -0.56 18.57 3.33
N ASN A 72 0.38 18.15 4.22
CA ASN A 72 1.72 17.73 3.84
C ASN A 72 2.02 16.25 4.20
N PHE A 73 1.01 15.52 4.69
CA PHE A 73 1.15 14.11 5.05
C PHE A 73 1.65 13.25 3.88
N PRO A 74 1.09 13.34 2.64
CA PRO A 74 1.57 12.51 1.53
C PRO A 74 3.05 12.71 1.25
N ARG A 75 3.54 13.96 1.27
CA ARG A 75 4.95 14.27 1.09
C ARG A 75 5.81 13.75 2.26
N SER A 76 5.35 13.87 3.49
CA SER A 76 6.07 13.34 4.63
C SER A 76 6.18 11.80 4.56
N GLU A 77 5.11 11.10 4.17
CA GLU A 77 5.09 9.64 4.00
C GLU A 77 6.07 9.19 2.93
N ILE A 78 6.05 9.80 1.73
CA ILE A 78 7.00 9.49 0.66
C ILE A 78 8.45 9.72 1.11
N HIS A 79 8.74 10.83 1.80
CA HIS A 79 10.10 11.12 2.27
C HIS A 79 10.57 10.08 3.29
N LEU A 80 9.68 9.59 4.18
CA LEU A 80 10.00 8.55 5.16
C LEU A 80 10.27 7.19 4.49
N ILE A 81 9.52 6.86 3.43
CA ILE A 81 9.76 5.68 2.62
C ILE A 81 11.09 5.82 1.87
N MET A 82 11.34 6.96 1.23
CA MET A 82 12.59 7.24 0.53
C MET A 82 13.81 7.13 1.46
N GLU A 83 13.75 7.69 2.69
CA GLU A 83 14.81 7.55 3.69
C GLU A 83 15.13 6.08 3.98
N ASN A 84 14.11 5.25 4.19
CA ASN A 84 14.30 3.81 4.42
C ASN A 84 14.96 3.10 3.22
N ILE A 85 14.58 3.44 1.99
CA ILE A 85 15.19 2.89 0.78
C ILE A 85 16.65 3.32 0.66
N VAL A 86 16.94 4.60 0.91
CA VAL A 86 18.29 5.15 0.87
C VAL A 86 19.19 4.51 1.93
N GLU A 87 18.69 4.28 3.15
CA GLU A 87 19.40 3.57 4.24
C GLU A 87 19.75 2.13 3.85
N GLN A 88 18.96 1.50 3.00
CA GLN A 88 19.20 0.14 2.48
C GLN A 88 20.10 0.12 1.24
N GLY A 89 20.58 1.28 0.76
CA GLY A 89 21.48 1.40 -0.37
C GLY A 89 20.79 1.69 -1.70
N GLY A 90 19.50 2.06 -1.70
CA GLY A 90 18.73 2.36 -2.93
C GLY A 90 18.78 3.84 -3.33
N PHE A 91 19.92 4.54 -3.18
CA PHE A 91 20.08 5.91 -3.67
C PHE A 91 20.97 5.96 -4.91
N GLY A 92 20.45 6.44 -6.04
CA GLY A 92 21.13 6.44 -7.33
C GLY A 92 21.29 5.05 -7.96
N GLU A 93 20.78 4.02 -7.30
CA GLU A 93 20.76 2.63 -7.75
C GLU A 93 19.49 1.93 -7.23
N LEU A 94 19.19 0.73 -7.74
CA LEU A 94 18.09 -0.10 -7.25
C LEU A 94 18.58 -1.03 -6.14
N HIS A 95 17.93 -0.94 -4.98
CA HIS A 95 18.01 -1.98 -3.97
C HIS A 95 17.03 -3.10 -4.29
N HIS A 96 17.48 -4.36 -4.32
CA HIS A 96 16.68 -5.53 -4.62
C HIS A 96 16.32 -6.28 -3.34
N PHE A 97 15.02 -6.31 -3.00
CA PHE A 97 14.49 -7.17 -1.96
C PHE A 97 14.35 -8.57 -2.53
N ARG A 98 15.18 -9.50 -2.04
CA ARG A 98 15.32 -10.86 -2.59
C ARG A 98 14.39 -11.88 -1.94
N THR A 99 13.51 -11.44 -1.06
CA THR A 99 12.51 -12.26 -0.38
C THR A 99 11.18 -11.52 -0.39
N VAL A 100 10.10 -12.23 -0.10
CA VAL A 100 8.81 -11.61 0.20
C VAL A 100 8.91 -10.72 1.43
N VAL A 101 8.01 -9.74 1.54
CA VAL A 101 8.02 -8.82 2.68
C VAL A 101 7.75 -9.57 3.98
N GLU A 102 8.61 -9.36 4.97
CA GLU A 102 8.51 -9.96 6.29
C GLU A 102 7.60 -9.14 7.23
N PRO A 103 6.98 -9.78 8.25
CA PRO A 103 6.00 -9.13 9.10
C PRO A 103 6.58 -8.05 10.02
N ASP A 104 7.89 -7.89 10.13
CA ASP A 104 8.54 -6.82 10.90
C ASP A 104 8.79 -5.54 10.10
N VAL A 105 8.54 -5.55 8.78
CA VAL A 105 8.61 -4.35 7.93
C VAL A 105 7.49 -3.38 8.30
N ARG A 106 7.85 -2.12 8.57
CA ARG A 106 6.91 -1.07 9.02
C ARG A 106 7.01 0.23 8.23
N PHE A 107 7.94 0.35 7.29
CA PHE A 107 8.10 1.54 6.45
C PHE A 107 7.17 1.57 5.23
N LEU A 108 6.47 0.49 4.95
CA LEU A 108 5.51 0.37 3.85
C LEU A 108 4.26 -0.33 4.36
N ALA A 109 3.11 0.35 4.31
CA ALA A 109 1.83 -0.25 4.65
C ALA A 109 1.28 -1.09 3.50
N LEU A 110 0.43 -2.04 3.83
CA LEU A 110 -0.22 -2.95 2.90
C LEU A 110 0.74 -3.63 1.90
N PRO A 111 1.91 -4.12 2.37
CA PRO A 111 2.83 -4.79 1.47
C PRO A 111 2.18 -6.05 0.89
N ASN A 112 2.48 -6.41 -0.37
CA ASN A 112 2.11 -7.71 -0.88
C ASN A 112 3.25 -8.73 -0.70
N ARG A 113 2.92 -10.03 -0.73
CA ARG A 113 3.88 -11.14 -0.68
C ARG A 113 3.90 -11.93 -1.99
N ASP A 114 3.32 -11.36 -3.06
CA ASP A 114 3.20 -11.99 -4.37
C ASP A 114 4.34 -11.59 -5.31
N THR A 115 5.12 -10.57 -4.93
CA THR A 115 6.18 -10.01 -5.78
C THR A 115 7.46 -9.75 -4.99
N PHE A 116 8.62 -9.89 -5.65
CA PHE A 116 9.85 -9.28 -5.16
C PHE A 116 9.93 -7.83 -5.63
N TYR A 117 10.46 -6.99 -4.74
CA TYR A 117 10.59 -5.56 -4.99
C TYR A 117 12.03 -5.20 -5.41
N SER A 118 12.14 -4.28 -6.35
CA SER A 118 13.38 -3.55 -6.63
C SER A 118 13.07 -2.07 -6.55
N SER A 119 13.74 -1.33 -5.69
CA SER A 119 13.35 0.03 -5.33
C SER A 119 14.53 0.98 -5.31
N GLY A 120 14.35 2.20 -5.83
CA GLY A 120 15.41 3.20 -5.86
C GLY A 120 14.88 4.63 -5.77
N VAL A 121 15.67 5.50 -5.16
CA VAL A 121 15.44 6.93 -5.04
C VAL A 121 16.49 7.66 -5.89
N PHE A 122 16.03 8.58 -6.73
CA PHE A 122 16.91 9.29 -7.68
C PHE A 122 16.76 10.80 -7.55
N ASP A 123 17.90 11.53 -7.47
CA ASP A 123 17.95 12.99 -7.55
C ASP A 123 17.95 13.40 -9.04
N LEU A 124 16.84 13.95 -9.51
CA LEU A 124 16.62 14.34 -10.90
C LEU A 124 17.29 15.68 -11.28
N THR A 125 18.26 16.17 -10.51
CA THR A 125 19.16 17.23 -10.98
C THR A 125 19.93 16.82 -12.24
N GLU A 126 20.10 15.51 -12.44
CA GLU A 126 20.52 14.87 -13.68
C GLU A 126 19.50 13.79 -14.07
N PRO A 127 19.16 13.65 -15.37
CA PRO A 127 18.24 12.60 -15.81
C PRO A 127 18.72 11.20 -15.42
N VAL A 128 17.78 10.30 -15.09
CA VAL A 128 18.07 8.89 -14.84
C VAL A 128 17.37 8.02 -15.86
N THR A 129 18.04 6.99 -16.37
CA THR A 129 17.44 5.97 -17.22
C THR A 129 17.39 4.66 -16.47
N VAL A 130 16.18 4.09 -16.33
CA VAL A 130 15.92 2.76 -15.78
C VAL A 130 15.65 1.81 -16.93
N THR A 131 16.35 0.67 -16.94
CA THR A 131 16.16 -0.38 -17.95
C THR A 131 15.45 -1.57 -17.33
N LYS A 132 14.32 -1.97 -17.92
CA LYS A 132 13.57 -3.18 -17.57
C LYS A 132 13.87 -4.30 -18.54
N PRO A 133 14.18 -5.54 -18.09
CA PRO A 133 14.35 -6.71 -18.94
C PRO A 133 13.02 -7.20 -19.53
N ASP A 134 13.10 -8.06 -20.55
CA ASP A 134 11.97 -8.86 -21.01
C ASP A 134 11.73 -10.01 -20.04
N VAL A 135 10.57 -10.03 -19.39
CA VAL A 135 10.19 -11.05 -18.40
C VAL A 135 9.23 -12.11 -18.98
N GLY A 136 8.98 -12.10 -20.30
CA GLY A 136 8.01 -12.96 -20.96
C GLY A 136 6.58 -12.68 -20.48
N ASP A 137 5.83 -13.74 -20.20
CA ASP A 137 4.44 -13.65 -19.72
C ASP A 137 4.32 -13.34 -18.21
N ARG A 138 5.45 -13.18 -17.48
CA ARG A 138 5.46 -12.87 -16.05
C ARG A 138 4.99 -11.44 -15.79
N HIS A 139 4.12 -11.25 -14.82
CA HIS A 139 3.73 -9.89 -14.40
C HIS A 139 4.93 -9.15 -13.81
N GLN A 140 5.24 -7.99 -14.39
CA GLN A 140 6.19 -7.03 -13.82
C GLN A 140 5.67 -5.61 -14.05
N SER A 141 5.59 -4.82 -13.00
CA SER A 141 5.23 -3.41 -13.07
C SER A 141 6.34 -2.53 -12.52
N MET A 142 6.59 -1.39 -13.16
CA MET A 142 7.39 -0.29 -12.63
C MET A 142 6.47 0.91 -12.40
N VAL A 143 6.47 1.44 -11.19
CA VAL A 143 5.74 2.65 -10.79
C VAL A 143 6.75 3.73 -10.45
N VAL A 144 6.54 4.93 -10.98
CA VAL A 144 7.38 6.11 -10.76
C VAL A 144 6.54 7.14 -10.00
N LEU A 145 7.01 7.53 -8.81
CA LEU A 145 6.32 8.47 -7.95
C LEU A 145 7.14 9.75 -7.77
N ASP A 146 6.43 10.87 -7.65
CA ASP A 146 7.02 12.13 -7.25
C ASP A 146 7.10 12.26 -5.71
N GLU A 147 7.64 13.39 -5.20
CA GLU A 147 7.73 13.66 -3.76
C GLU A 147 6.38 13.94 -3.09
N ASP A 148 5.32 14.13 -3.84
CA ASP A 148 3.96 14.34 -3.33
C ASP A 148 3.10 13.07 -3.38
N ALA A 149 3.69 11.89 -3.61
CA ALA A 149 3.00 10.60 -3.70
C ALA A 149 2.09 10.42 -4.92
N TYR A 150 2.20 11.27 -5.94
CA TYR A 150 1.51 11.05 -7.21
C TYR A 150 2.26 10.03 -8.06
N VAL A 151 1.52 9.13 -8.69
CA VAL A 151 2.06 8.21 -9.70
C VAL A 151 2.18 8.97 -11.02
N LYS A 152 3.41 9.20 -11.44
CA LYS A 152 3.72 9.94 -12.68
C LYS A 152 3.76 9.05 -13.89
N GLU A 153 4.28 7.84 -13.74
CA GLU A 153 4.41 6.86 -14.80
C GLU A 153 4.21 5.44 -14.28
N THR A 154 3.64 4.58 -15.11
CA THR A 154 3.55 3.13 -14.89
C THR A 154 3.97 2.40 -16.15
N HIS A 155 4.87 1.42 -16.02
CA HIS A 155 5.41 0.67 -17.15
C HIS A 155 5.37 -0.84 -16.90
N HIS A 156 4.71 -1.57 -17.79
CA HIS A 156 4.64 -3.03 -17.79
C HIS A 156 5.63 -3.66 -18.79
N ASP A 157 5.82 -3.03 -19.94
CA ASP A 157 6.68 -3.53 -21.01
C ASP A 157 8.19 -3.46 -20.66
N PRO A 158 9.04 -4.31 -21.29
CA PRO A 158 10.49 -4.14 -21.24
C PRO A 158 10.92 -2.89 -22.01
N GLY A 159 12.02 -2.25 -21.58
CA GLY A 159 12.53 -1.06 -22.26
C GLY A 159 13.44 -0.19 -21.41
N GLU A 160 13.84 0.93 -21.99
CA GLU A 160 14.61 1.99 -21.34
C GLU A 160 13.68 3.20 -21.11
N TYR A 161 13.58 3.64 -19.86
CA TYR A 161 12.70 4.71 -19.41
C TYR A 161 13.55 5.81 -18.79
N THR A 162 13.55 6.99 -19.43
CA THR A 162 14.34 8.14 -18.94
C THR A 162 13.44 9.10 -18.20
N LEU A 163 13.75 9.32 -16.92
CA LEU A 163 13.01 10.19 -16.01
C LEU A 163 13.77 11.52 -15.88
N THR A 164 13.04 12.63 -15.99
CA THR A 164 13.58 13.97 -15.87
C THR A 164 12.81 14.78 -14.82
N GLN A 165 13.47 15.76 -14.21
CA GLN A 165 12.79 16.64 -13.24
C GLN A 165 11.62 17.42 -13.88
N ASP A 166 11.73 17.78 -15.16
CA ASP A 166 10.70 18.54 -15.87
C ASP A 166 9.41 17.69 -16.08
N GLU A 167 9.57 16.38 -16.29
CA GLU A 167 8.43 15.45 -16.48
C GLU A 167 7.84 14.98 -15.16
N ILE A 168 8.66 14.67 -14.16
CA ILE A 168 8.21 14.19 -12.84
C ILE A 168 7.67 15.35 -12.00
N GLY A 169 8.26 16.54 -12.08
CA GLY A 169 7.79 17.76 -11.40
C GLY A 169 8.45 18.01 -10.05
N THR A 170 9.22 17.06 -9.49
CA THR A 170 9.94 17.20 -8.22
C THR A 170 11.42 16.85 -8.37
N ARG A 171 12.23 17.20 -7.37
CA ARG A 171 13.68 16.92 -7.38
C ARG A 171 13.95 15.43 -7.23
N TYR A 172 13.28 14.77 -6.30
CA TYR A 172 13.43 13.33 -6.12
C TYR A 172 12.26 12.58 -6.75
N THR A 173 12.58 11.38 -7.20
CA THR A 173 11.58 10.39 -7.61
C THR A 173 11.87 9.07 -6.93
N TRP A 174 10.79 8.36 -6.60
CA TRP A 174 10.86 6.99 -6.12
C TRP A 174 10.39 6.04 -7.23
N VAL A 175 11.28 5.12 -7.62
CA VAL A 175 10.97 4.04 -8.56
C VAL A 175 10.79 2.75 -7.80
N MET A 176 9.65 2.09 -7.99
CA MET A 176 9.37 0.76 -7.43
C MET A 176 9.01 -0.21 -8.55
N ILE A 177 9.77 -1.30 -8.66
CA ILE A 177 9.54 -2.39 -9.61
C ILE A 177 9.10 -3.62 -8.82
N ARG A 178 7.99 -4.23 -9.25
CA ARG A 178 7.44 -5.46 -8.70
C ARG A 178 7.55 -6.56 -9.74
N THR A 179 8.16 -7.68 -9.38
CA THR A 179 8.23 -8.87 -10.23
C THR A 179 7.50 -10.02 -9.53
N PHE A 180 6.46 -10.56 -10.16
CA PHE A 180 5.69 -11.67 -9.62
C PHE A 180 6.59 -12.88 -9.36
N VAL A 181 6.34 -13.57 -8.24
CA VAL A 181 7.10 -14.76 -7.82
C VAL A 181 6.19 -15.76 -7.14
N ASP A 182 6.43 -17.05 -7.38
CA ASP A 182 5.96 -18.11 -6.49
C ASP A 182 7.04 -18.34 -5.40
N PRO A 183 6.87 -17.82 -4.19
CA PRO A 183 7.89 -17.95 -3.14
C PRO A 183 8.02 -19.38 -2.60
N THR A 184 7.12 -20.29 -2.97
CA THR A 184 7.14 -21.70 -2.58
C THR A 184 7.95 -22.57 -3.55
N ASP A 185 8.24 -22.07 -4.77
CA ASP A 185 9.08 -22.72 -5.78
C ASP A 185 10.50 -22.11 -5.81
N PRO A 186 11.53 -22.84 -5.31
CA PRO A 186 12.91 -22.35 -5.34
C PRO A 186 13.46 -22.05 -6.74
N ASP A 187 13.00 -22.75 -7.78
CA ASP A 187 13.44 -22.53 -9.17
C ASP A 187 12.83 -21.23 -9.71
N ASP A 188 11.61 -20.89 -9.31
CA ASP A 188 10.98 -19.62 -9.64
C ASP A 188 11.66 -18.45 -8.91
N VAL A 189 11.98 -18.63 -7.63
CA VAL A 189 12.74 -17.64 -6.84
C VAL A 189 14.09 -17.34 -7.49
N GLU A 190 14.85 -18.37 -7.95
CA GLU A 190 16.13 -18.18 -8.65
C GLU A 190 15.93 -17.43 -9.98
N THR A 191 14.86 -17.75 -10.71
CA THR A 191 14.48 -17.06 -11.95
C THR A 191 14.24 -15.57 -11.70
N VAL A 192 13.45 -15.23 -10.68
CA VAL A 192 13.13 -13.81 -10.35
C VAL A 192 14.37 -13.07 -9.86
N HIS A 193 15.27 -13.71 -9.10
CA HIS A 193 16.57 -13.12 -8.76
C HIS A 193 17.37 -12.74 -10.02
N GLY A 194 17.41 -13.64 -11.02
CA GLY A 194 18.05 -13.36 -12.30
C GLY A 194 17.44 -12.14 -13.01
N LEU A 195 16.10 -12.05 -13.04
CA LEU A 195 15.40 -10.89 -13.63
C LEU A 195 15.66 -9.58 -12.86
N GLN A 196 15.79 -9.64 -11.54
CA GLN A 196 16.19 -8.47 -10.75
C GLN A 196 17.63 -8.05 -11.07
N ASP A 197 18.56 -9.00 -11.30
CA ASP A 197 19.95 -8.71 -11.68
C ASP A 197 20.09 -8.10 -13.08
N GLU A 198 19.09 -8.28 -13.95
CA GLU A 198 19.03 -7.67 -15.29
C GLU A 198 18.47 -6.23 -15.29
N LEU A 199 17.83 -5.79 -14.19
CA LEU A 199 17.41 -4.40 -14.03
C LEU A 199 18.66 -3.50 -13.97
N ALA A 200 18.65 -2.41 -14.72
CA ALA A 200 19.82 -1.50 -14.77
C ALA A 200 19.40 -0.05 -14.60
N VAL A 201 20.32 0.75 -14.05
CA VAL A 201 20.20 2.20 -13.90
C VAL A 201 21.40 2.88 -14.51
N SER A 202 21.16 3.98 -15.21
CA SER A 202 22.20 4.85 -15.74
C SER A 202 21.87 6.31 -15.40
N GLN A 203 22.79 6.97 -14.69
CA GLN A 203 22.72 8.39 -14.33
C GLN A 203 24.13 8.96 -14.26
N ASP A 204 24.34 10.19 -14.76
CA ASP A 204 25.68 10.82 -14.79
C ASP A 204 26.19 11.16 -13.37
N SER A 205 25.28 11.47 -12.45
CA SER A 205 25.56 11.73 -11.03
C SER A 205 24.37 11.35 -10.18
N ALA A 206 24.59 10.60 -9.12
CA ALA A 206 23.52 10.26 -8.15
C ALA A 206 23.00 11.49 -7.37
N GLY A 207 23.74 12.61 -7.34
CA GLY A 207 23.35 13.79 -6.59
C GLY A 207 23.49 13.64 -5.07
N THR A 208 22.58 14.26 -4.32
CA THR A 208 22.51 14.21 -2.85
C THR A 208 21.09 14.00 -2.39
N PHE A 209 20.88 13.29 -1.28
CA PHE A 209 19.56 13.09 -0.70
C PHE A 209 19.42 13.94 0.58
N GLU A 210 18.49 14.88 0.54
CA GLU A 210 18.22 15.83 1.62
C GLU A 210 16.72 16.08 1.70
N VAL A 211 16.07 15.60 2.76
CA VAL A 211 14.64 15.79 3.02
C VAL A 211 14.44 16.45 4.38
N PRO A 212 13.29 17.11 4.63
CA PRO A 212 13.00 17.74 5.91
C PRO A 212 13.00 16.75 7.07
N ASN A 213 13.43 17.18 8.25
CA ASN A 213 13.28 16.43 9.49
C ASN A 213 11.81 16.51 9.96
N TRP A 214 10.97 15.56 9.52
CA TRP A 214 9.54 15.52 9.82
C TRP A 214 9.25 15.17 11.29
N ASP A 215 8.16 15.76 11.84
CA ASP A 215 7.61 15.35 13.15
C ASP A 215 7.00 13.94 13.05
N ARG A 216 7.79 12.94 13.47
CA ARG A 216 7.41 11.52 13.39
C ARG A 216 6.18 11.21 14.23
N GLN A 217 5.99 11.85 15.39
CA GLN A 217 4.84 11.59 16.23
C GLN A 217 3.56 12.10 15.55
N ALA A 218 3.57 13.34 15.03
CA ALA A 218 2.42 13.87 14.30
C ALA A 218 2.11 13.07 13.03
N HIS A 219 3.16 12.58 12.32
CA HIS A 219 3.02 11.70 11.19
C HIS A 219 2.30 10.40 11.57
N ASP A 220 2.76 9.68 12.60
CA ASP A 220 2.22 8.39 13.03
C ASP A 220 0.74 8.51 13.48
N GLU A 221 0.39 9.62 14.18
CA GLU A 221 -0.98 9.89 14.57
C GLU A 221 -1.91 10.10 13.36
N LEU A 222 -1.45 10.80 12.32
CA LEU A 222 -2.19 10.99 11.07
C LEU A 222 -2.27 9.70 10.27
N PHE A 223 -1.17 8.95 10.15
CA PHE A 223 -1.12 7.65 9.49
C PHE A 223 -2.20 6.72 10.04
N ALA A 224 -2.26 6.53 11.36
CA ALA A 224 -3.26 5.67 12.00
C ALA A 224 -4.70 6.12 11.73
N ALA A 225 -4.94 7.44 11.71
CA ALA A 225 -6.25 7.99 11.40
C ALA A 225 -6.64 7.74 9.93
N LEU A 226 -5.72 7.95 9.00
CA LEU A 226 -5.93 7.73 7.56
C LEU A 226 -6.14 6.25 7.24
N VAL A 227 -5.37 5.32 7.82
CA VAL A 227 -5.60 3.87 7.69
C VAL A 227 -7.02 3.50 8.14
N THR A 228 -7.51 4.09 9.23
CA THR A 228 -8.89 3.84 9.71
C THR A 228 -9.94 4.30 8.70
N LEU A 229 -9.73 5.43 8.05
CA LEU A 229 -10.64 5.97 7.03
C LEU A 229 -10.51 5.20 5.70
N MET A 230 -9.30 4.90 5.26
CA MET A 230 -9.02 4.14 4.03
C MET A 230 -9.77 2.80 3.99
N LYS A 231 -9.84 2.07 5.11
CA LYS A 231 -10.61 0.82 5.22
C LYS A 231 -12.11 0.95 4.94
N THR A 232 -12.64 2.17 4.83
CA THR A 232 -14.05 2.42 4.51
C THR A 232 -14.29 2.67 3.02
N MET A 233 -13.23 2.68 2.20
CA MET A 233 -13.33 2.82 0.74
C MET A 233 -13.82 1.52 0.11
N ASP A 234 -14.46 1.62 -1.05
CA ASP A 234 -14.85 0.43 -1.83
C ASP A 234 -13.65 -0.12 -2.63
N ASP A 235 -12.81 0.77 -3.15
CA ASP A 235 -11.53 0.48 -3.80
C ASP A 235 -10.60 1.70 -3.72
N PHE A 236 -9.35 1.55 -4.17
CA PHE A 236 -8.35 2.64 -4.12
C PHE A 236 -8.20 3.41 -5.43
N GLY A 237 -9.00 3.07 -6.47
CA GLY A 237 -8.76 3.56 -7.83
C GLY A 237 -8.80 5.07 -7.99
N GLY A 238 -9.68 5.75 -7.27
CA GLY A 238 -9.75 7.21 -7.32
C GLY A 238 -8.63 7.93 -6.56
N GLY A 239 -7.80 7.19 -5.80
CA GLY A 239 -6.70 7.75 -5.00
C GLY A 239 -5.30 7.49 -5.55
N ILE A 240 -5.16 6.70 -6.62
CA ILE A 240 -3.88 6.31 -7.21
C ILE A 240 -3.80 6.84 -8.65
N GLY A 241 -2.83 7.70 -8.95
CA GLY A 241 -2.64 8.33 -10.26
C GLY A 241 -1.89 9.65 -10.18
N ASP A 242 -1.87 10.39 -11.29
CA ASP A 242 -1.30 11.74 -11.31
C ASP A 242 -2.29 12.77 -10.70
N VAL A 243 -1.79 13.95 -10.38
CA VAL A 243 -2.52 15.04 -9.71
C VAL A 243 -3.84 15.42 -10.39
N ASP A 244 -3.91 15.34 -11.72
CA ASP A 244 -5.09 15.65 -12.51
C ASP A 244 -6.08 14.46 -12.65
N GLU A 245 -5.72 13.27 -12.17
CA GLU A 245 -6.46 12.02 -12.32
C GLU A 245 -7.15 11.57 -11.03
N VAL A 246 -6.65 12.00 -9.88
CA VAL A 246 -7.12 11.51 -8.58
C VAL A 246 -8.20 12.39 -7.96
N ASP A 247 -9.10 11.79 -7.16
CA ASP A 247 -9.94 12.52 -6.21
C ASP A 247 -9.09 12.97 -5.02
N PRO A 248 -9.06 14.27 -4.64
CA PRO A 248 -8.18 14.76 -3.57
C PRO A 248 -8.43 14.12 -2.20
N VAL A 249 -9.65 13.64 -1.92
CA VAL A 249 -9.96 12.99 -0.64
C VAL A 249 -9.48 11.55 -0.67
N GLU A 250 -9.77 10.82 -1.75
CA GLU A 250 -9.32 9.43 -1.92
C GLU A 250 -7.79 9.35 -1.99
N TYR A 251 -7.13 10.28 -2.71
CA TYR A 251 -5.67 10.42 -2.72
C TYR A 251 -5.09 10.57 -1.31
N LEU A 252 -5.65 11.47 -0.47
CA LEU A 252 -5.17 11.61 0.90
C LEU A 252 -5.34 10.32 1.70
N LEU A 253 -6.46 9.60 1.53
CA LEU A 253 -6.70 8.33 2.25
C LEU A 253 -5.74 7.22 1.79
N VAL A 254 -5.42 7.16 0.50
CA VAL A 254 -4.56 6.13 -0.08
C VAL A 254 -3.08 6.46 0.09
N SER A 255 -2.73 7.71 0.42
CA SER A 255 -1.33 8.13 0.60
C SER A 255 -0.57 7.40 1.72
N VAL A 256 -1.25 6.64 2.58
CA VAL A 256 -0.63 5.71 3.55
C VAL A 256 0.01 4.48 2.85
N THR A 257 -0.33 4.22 1.59
CA THR A 257 0.23 3.14 0.76
C THR A 257 0.40 3.63 -0.69
N PRO A 258 1.28 4.61 -0.94
CA PRO A 258 1.25 5.43 -2.16
C PRO A 258 1.69 4.70 -3.43
N SER A 259 2.36 3.55 -3.32
CA SER A 259 2.99 2.87 -4.44
C SER A 259 2.08 1.94 -5.25
N GLY A 260 0.75 2.09 -5.15
CA GLY A 260 -0.20 1.32 -5.95
C GLY A 260 0.00 1.54 -7.46
N VAL A 261 -0.39 0.54 -8.27
CA VAL A 261 -0.53 0.68 -9.72
C VAL A 261 -1.91 1.29 -10.01
N PRO A 262 -2.02 2.36 -10.81
CA PRO A 262 -3.32 2.98 -11.11
C PRO A 262 -4.30 2.02 -11.83
N GLN A 263 -5.60 2.30 -11.70
CA GLN A 263 -6.61 1.69 -12.58
C GLN A 263 -6.43 2.22 -14.02
N PRO A 264 -6.72 1.39 -15.06
CA PRO A 264 -7.36 0.08 -14.95
C PRO A 264 -6.40 -1.10 -14.74
N ASP A 265 -5.08 -0.87 -14.62
CA ASP A 265 -4.10 -1.94 -14.63
C ASP A 265 -4.13 -2.81 -13.36
N THR A 266 -4.55 -2.22 -12.23
CA THR A 266 -4.72 -2.96 -10.97
C THR A 266 -5.90 -2.41 -10.16
N ILE A 267 -6.68 -3.30 -9.54
CA ILE A 267 -7.74 -2.93 -8.60
C ILE A 267 -7.35 -3.41 -7.20
N TYR A 268 -7.55 -2.54 -6.23
CA TYR A 268 -7.31 -2.80 -4.81
C TYR A 268 -8.60 -2.59 -4.02
N MET A 269 -9.10 -3.64 -3.36
CA MET A 269 -10.35 -3.61 -2.58
C MET A 269 -10.04 -3.97 -1.12
N PRO A 270 -10.11 -3.01 -0.19
CA PRO A 270 -10.02 -3.29 1.23
C PRO A 270 -11.35 -3.83 1.73
N GLU A 271 -11.32 -4.98 2.40
CA GLU A 271 -12.51 -5.62 2.96
C GLU A 271 -12.38 -5.81 4.47
N VAL A 272 -13.37 -5.31 5.22
CA VAL A 272 -13.45 -5.43 6.67
C VAL A 272 -14.65 -6.31 7.01
N PRO A 273 -14.44 -7.57 7.42
CA PRO A 273 -15.55 -8.47 7.80
C PRO A 273 -16.34 -7.96 9.02
N ASP A 274 -17.64 -8.24 9.07
CA ASP A 274 -18.50 -7.81 10.17
C ASP A 274 -18.08 -8.37 11.54
N GLN A 275 -17.42 -9.55 11.57
CA GLN A 275 -16.95 -10.25 12.76
C GLN A 275 -15.44 -10.48 12.69
N ASN A 276 -14.67 -9.39 12.66
CA ASN A 276 -13.21 -9.42 12.55
C ASN A 276 -12.50 -9.48 13.91
N ASP A 277 -13.06 -10.28 14.84
CA ASP A 277 -12.58 -10.43 16.23
C ASP A 277 -11.33 -11.35 16.38
N GLY A 278 -10.86 -11.94 15.27
CA GLY A 278 -9.74 -12.88 15.26
C GLY A 278 -10.09 -14.32 15.70
N ASP A 279 -11.26 -14.53 16.30
CA ASP A 279 -11.73 -15.82 16.79
C ASP A 279 -12.78 -16.46 15.87
N THR A 280 -13.62 -15.65 15.21
CA THR A 280 -14.66 -16.11 14.28
C THR A 280 -14.03 -16.48 12.94
N PRO A 281 -14.10 -17.77 12.51
CA PRO A 281 -13.55 -18.17 11.22
C PRO A 281 -14.44 -17.71 10.08
N HIS A 282 -13.82 -17.38 8.93
CA HIS A 282 -14.52 -17.01 7.70
C HIS A 282 -14.03 -17.85 6.53
N THR A 283 -14.81 -17.89 5.46
CA THR A 283 -14.41 -18.48 4.17
C THR A 283 -14.72 -17.55 3.03
N LEU A 284 -13.87 -17.61 2.00
CA LEU A 284 -14.04 -16.94 0.74
C LEU A 284 -13.75 -17.94 -0.37
N THR A 285 -14.69 -18.16 -1.31
CA THR A 285 -14.49 -19.07 -2.44
C THR A 285 -14.55 -18.30 -3.75
N VAL A 286 -13.53 -18.46 -4.59
CA VAL A 286 -13.43 -17.87 -5.91
C VAL A 286 -13.43 -18.94 -6.99
N ASP A 287 -14.02 -18.61 -8.15
CA ASP A 287 -14.01 -19.43 -9.33
C ASP A 287 -13.80 -18.52 -10.56
N ASP A 288 -12.88 -18.91 -11.47
CA ASP A 288 -12.59 -18.22 -12.73
C ASP A 288 -12.48 -16.69 -12.62
N VAL A 289 -11.61 -16.18 -11.73
CA VAL A 289 -11.37 -14.73 -11.61
C VAL A 289 -10.81 -14.17 -12.92
N PRO A 290 -11.51 -13.22 -13.60
CA PRO A 290 -11.13 -12.76 -14.94
C PRO A 290 -10.01 -11.70 -14.87
N VAL A 291 -8.76 -12.15 -14.65
CA VAL A 291 -7.55 -11.33 -14.70
C VAL A 291 -6.56 -11.90 -15.74
N ASP A 292 -5.75 -11.05 -16.36
CA ASP A 292 -4.68 -11.46 -17.25
C ASP A 292 -3.34 -11.68 -16.50
N GLY A 293 -3.18 -11.02 -15.36
CA GLY A 293 -2.05 -11.20 -14.46
C GLY A 293 -2.37 -12.25 -13.38
N PHE A 294 -2.59 -11.79 -12.17
CA PHE A 294 -2.93 -12.64 -11.03
C PHE A 294 -3.89 -11.90 -10.09
N TRP A 295 -4.55 -12.65 -9.22
CA TRP A 295 -5.26 -12.08 -8.07
C TRP A 295 -4.59 -12.51 -6.77
N SER A 296 -4.74 -11.71 -5.72
CA SER A 296 -4.30 -12.12 -4.38
C SER A 296 -5.22 -11.59 -3.28
N VAL A 297 -5.16 -12.29 -2.13
CA VAL A 297 -5.81 -11.92 -0.87
C VAL A 297 -4.75 -11.92 0.21
N THR A 298 -4.58 -10.78 0.89
CA THR A 298 -3.61 -10.63 1.98
C THR A 298 -4.29 -10.10 3.22
N VAL A 299 -4.05 -10.74 4.38
CA VAL A 299 -4.59 -10.32 5.69
C VAL A 299 -3.63 -9.33 6.36
N TYR A 300 -4.20 -8.30 6.96
CA TYR A 300 -3.49 -7.29 7.75
C TYR A 300 -4.13 -7.10 9.12
N ASN A 301 -3.31 -6.67 10.08
CA ASN A 301 -3.81 -6.19 11.36
C ASN A 301 -4.50 -4.83 11.22
N ARG A 302 -5.06 -4.31 12.32
CA ARG A 302 -5.78 -3.03 12.35
C ARG A 302 -5.01 -1.84 11.77
N ASP A 303 -3.67 -1.90 11.86
CA ASP A 303 -2.77 -0.79 11.50
C ASP A 303 -2.25 -0.89 10.04
N GLY A 304 -2.68 -1.91 9.29
CA GLY A 304 -2.31 -2.11 7.88
C GLY A 304 -0.99 -2.87 7.67
N PHE A 305 -0.51 -3.60 8.67
CA PHE A 305 0.71 -4.39 8.60
C PHE A 305 0.43 -5.89 8.73
N LEU A 306 1.37 -6.70 8.24
CA LEU A 306 1.35 -8.13 8.49
C LEU A 306 1.52 -8.41 9.99
N GLU A 307 0.76 -9.36 10.53
CA GLU A 307 0.88 -9.79 11.92
C GLU A 307 1.66 -11.08 12.02
N ALA A 308 2.81 -11.07 12.71
CA ALA A 308 3.67 -12.25 12.85
C ALA A 308 2.90 -13.41 13.49
N ASN A 309 2.93 -14.58 12.86
CA ASN A 309 2.25 -15.77 13.35
C ASN A 309 3.12 -17.03 13.12
N GLU A 310 2.81 -18.09 13.88
CA GLU A 310 3.58 -19.34 13.84
C GLU A 310 3.37 -20.19 12.57
N TYR A 311 2.36 -19.82 11.75
CA TYR A 311 1.96 -20.56 10.55
C TYR A 311 2.56 -19.99 9.26
N ASP A 312 3.23 -18.81 9.32
CA ASP A 312 3.67 -18.00 8.16
C ASP A 312 2.54 -17.74 7.14
N ALA A 313 1.30 -17.61 7.65
CA ALA A 313 0.06 -17.57 6.87
C ALA A 313 -0.46 -16.14 6.74
N TYR A 314 -0.12 -15.45 5.64
CA TYR A 314 -0.42 -14.03 5.41
C TYR A 314 -1.22 -13.76 4.15
N SER A 315 -0.96 -14.52 3.07
CA SER A 315 -1.56 -14.27 1.75
C SER A 315 -1.65 -15.52 0.90
N PHE A 316 -2.63 -15.53 -0.02
CA PHE A 316 -2.72 -16.48 -1.12
C PHE A 316 -3.02 -15.73 -2.42
N ASN A 317 -2.58 -16.33 -3.53
CA ASN A 317 -2.90 -15.94 -4.89
C ASN A 317 -3.27 -17.17 -5.73
N ASN A 318 -3.65 -16.96 -6.99
CA ASN A 318 -4.06 -18.05 -7.89
C ASN A 318 -2.96 -19.09 -8.21
N VAL A 319 -1.71 -18.84 -7.82
CA VAL A 319 -0.58 -19.78 -8.02
C VAL A 319 -0.26 -20.53 -6.73
N THR A 320 -0.29 -19.84 -5.58
CA THR A 320 0.10 -20.43 -4.29
C THR A 320 -1.05 -21.11 -3.55
N ALA A 321 -2.31 -20.84 -3.93
CA ALA A 321 -3.47 -21.48 -3.32
C ALA A 321 -3.70 -22.89 -3.90
N GLU A 322 -4.12 -23.83 -3.03
CA GLU A 322 -4.56 -25.16 -3.42
C GLU A 322 -6.00 -25.13 -3.94
N PRO A 323 -6.28 -25.63 -5.17
CA PRO A 323 -7.64 -25.67 -5.69
C PRO A 323 -8.45 -26.81 -5.05
N ASP A 324 -9.77 -26.59 -4.92
CA ASP A 324 -10.76 -27.59 -4.55
C ASP A 324 -10.96 -28.63 -5.69
N ASP A 325 -11.67 -29.74 -5.39
CA ASP A 325 -11.94 -30.83 -6.35
C ASP A 325 -12.67 -30.37 -7.64
N ASP A 326 -13.41 -29.26 -7.58
CA ASP A 326 -14.16 -28.69 -8.71
C ASP A 326 -13.39 -27.58 -9.45
N GLY A 327 -12.21 -27.23 -8.96
CA GLY A 327 -11.32 -26.21 -9.52
C GLY A 327 -11.49 -24.81 -8.93
N SER A 328 -12.47 -24.59 -8.06
CA SER A 328 -12.57 -23.36 -7.26
C SER A 328 -11.43 -23.29 -6.23
N ILE A 329 -11.24 -22.12 -5.63
CA ILE A 329 -10.27 -21.93 -4.53
C ILE A 329 -11.03 -21.38 -3.34
N THR A 330 -10.97 -22.14 -2.23
CA THR A 330 -11.51 -21.69 -0.95
C THR A 330 -10.38 -21.25 -0.03
N ILE A 331 -10.44 -19.99 0.43
CA ILE A 331 -9.53 -19.41 1.44
C ILE A 331 -10.24 -19.47 2.79
N HIS A 332 -9.51 -19.94 3.82
CA HIS A 332 -9.96 -20.03 5.19
C HIS A 332 -9.28 -18.97 6.06
N PHE A 333 -10.04 -18.06 6.64
CA PHE A 333 -9.56 -17.03 7.53
C PHE A 333 -9.83 -17.46 8.99
N GLY A 334 -8.76 -17.69 9.75
CA GLY A 334 -8.86 -18.18 11.12
C GLY A 334 -9.38 -19.62 11.22
N GLY A 335 -9.75 -20.04 12.42
CA GLY A 335 -10.25 -21.40 12.69
C GLY A 335 -9.15 -22.45 12.75
N ASP A 336 -9.36 -23.60 12.07
CA ASP A 336 -8.43 -24.73 12.10
C ASP A 336 -7.24 -24.47 11.16
N PRO A 337 -6.00 -24.35 11.66
CA PRO A 337 -4.82 -24.06 10.82
C PRO A 337 -4.40 -25.24 9.91
N ASP A 338 -4.95 -26.44 10.11
CA ASP A 338 -4.70 -27.58 9.24
C ASP A 338 -5.57 -27.57 7.95
N GLN A 339 -6.46 -26.59 7.78
CA GLN A 339 -7.26 -26.43 6.56
C GLN A 339 -6.40 -25.92 5.38
N PRO A 340 -6.70 -26.35 4.14
CA PRO A 340 -6.07 -25.75 2.94
C PRO A 340 -6.27 -24.23 2.90
N ASN A 341 -5.29 -23.52 2.35
CA ASN A 341 -5.36 -22.06 2.16
C ASN A 341 -5.74 -21.29 3.46
N TYR A 342 -5.20 -21.72 4.59
CA TYR A 342 -5.42 -21.07 5.88
C TYR A 342 -4.69 -19.73 5.95
N LEU A 343 -5.39 -18.66 6.37
CA LEU A 343 -4.84 -17.35 6.70
C LEU A 343 -5.06 -17.04 8.18
N TYR A 344 -3.99 -16.61 8.85
CA TYR A 344 -4.09 -16.16 10.24
C TYR A 344 -4.81 -14.81 10.34
N THR A 345 -5.72 -14.69 11.31
CA THR A 345 -6.54 -13.49 11.57
C THR A 345 -6.27 -12.94 12.97
N PRO A 346 -5.66 -11.74 13.13
CA PRO A 346 -5.58 -11.06 14.42
C PRO A 346 -6.90 -10.35 14.78
N GLU A 347 -7.01 -9.81 16.01
CA GLU A 347 -8.12 -8.93 16.39
C GLU A 347 -8.18 -7.67 15.51
N ASP A 348 -9.36 -7.25 15.08
CA ASP A 348 -9.62 -6.10 14.19
C ASP A 348 -8.94 -6.22 12.80
N TRP A 349 -8.76 -7.44 12.31
CA TRP A 349 -8.18 -7.69 11.00
C TRP A 349 -9.05 -7.18 9.85
N PHE A 350 -8.40 -6.95 8.73
CA PHE A 350 -9.04 -6.76 7.43
C PHE A 350 -8.17 -7.43 6.37
N TYR A 351 -8.69 -7.58 5.17
CA TYR A 351 -7.90 -8.10 4.06
C TYR A 351 -7.98 -7.17 2.85
N LEU A 352 -6.99 -7.27 1.98
CA LEU A 352 -6.95 -6.57 0.72
C LEU A 352 -6.99 -7.57 -0.42
N VAL A 353 -7.97 -7.41 -1.30
CA VAL A 353 -8.00 -8.10 -2.59
C VAL A 353 -7.24 -7.25 -3.61
N ARG A 354 -6.38 -7.90 -4.39
CA ARG A 354 -5.67 -7.28 -5.51
C ARG A 354 -5.98 -8.03 -6.78
N LEU A 355 -6.33 -7.31 -7.84
CA LEU A 355 -6.64 -7.86 -9.16
C LEU A 355 -5.70 -7.18 -10.17
N TYR A 356 -4.69 -7.92 -10.64
CA TYR A 356 -3.67 -7.43 -11.58
C TYR A 356 -4.03 -7.80 -13.01
N GLY A 357 -4.11 -6.80 -13.90
CA GLY A 357 -4.59 -6.98 -15.26
C GLY A 357 -6.06 -7.42 -15.32
N PRO A 358 -6.98 -6.69 -14.63
CA PRO A 358 -8.40 -7.06 -14.61
C PRO A 358 -9.00 -6.95 -16.00
N ARG A 359 -9.80 -7.97 -16.39
CA ARG A 359 -10.52 -7.99 -17.67
C ARG A 359 -11.80 -7.17 -17.61
N GLU A 360 -12.46 -7.03 -18.78
CA GLU A 360 -13.66 -6.21 -18.95
C GLU A 360 -14.77 -6.57 -17.95
N GLU A 361 -14.93 -7.85 -17.60
CA GLU A 361 -15.95 -8.33 -16.66
C GLU A 361 -15.79 -7.76 -15.25
N ILE A 362 -14.56 -7.48 -14.80
CA ILE A 362 -14.28 -6.80 -13.55
C ILE A 362 -14.50 -5.29 -13.72
N LEU A 363 -13.97 -4.72 -14.80
CA LEU A 363 -14.01 -3.27 -15.05
C LEU A 363 -15.43 -2.75 -15.28
N ASP A 364 -16.33 -3.53 -15.90
CA ASP A 364 -17.73 -3.17 -16.11
C ASP A 364 -18.66 -3.58 -14.95
N GLY A 365 -18.12 -4.32 -13.96
CA GLY A 365 -18.83 -4.77 -12.77
C GLY A 365 -19.75 -5.98 -12.98
N SER A 366 -19.66 -6.68 -14.11
CA SER A 366 -20.40 -7.94 -14.34
C SER A 366 -19.83 -9.10 -13.55
N TYR A 367 -18.54 -9.07 -13.21
CA TYR A 367 -17.91 -9.91 -12.21
C TYR A 367 -17.66 -9.10 -10.94
N GLN A 368 -18.00 -9.68 -9.78
CA GLN A 368 -17.67 -9.14 -8.45
C GLN A 368 -16.87 -10.18 -7.70
N PHE A 369 -15.70 -9.77 -7.20
CA PHE A 369 -14.92 -10.64 -6.33
C PHE A 369 -15.73 -10.92 -5.05
N PRO A 370 -15.86 -12.18 -4.60
CA PRO A 370 -16.66 -12.52 -3.42
C PRO A 370 -16.07 -11.96 -2.14
N GLU A 371 -16.93 -11.69 -1.15
CA GLU A 371 -16.55 -11.30 0.19
C GLU A 371 -16.37 -12.52 1.09
N ALA A 372 -15.53 -12.39 2.15
CA ALA A 372 -15.40 -13.43 3.16
C ALA A 372 -16.66 -13.49 4.05
N GLU A 373 -17.24 -14.68 4.21
CA GLU A 373 -18.44 -14.93 5.03
C GLU A 373 -18.06 -15.69 6.32
N PRO A 374 -18.62 -15.30 7.48
CA PRO A 374 -18.37 -16.00 8.73
C PRO A 374 -18.97 -17.40 8.72
N LEU A 375 -18.26 -18.37 9.29
CA LEU A 375 -18.77 -19.72 9.51
C LEU A 375 -19.60 -19.76 10.80
N GLU A 376 -20.81 -20.37 10.74
CA GLU A 376 -21.73 -20.53 11.88
C GLU A 376 -21.20 -21.53 12.93
#